data_a8ab7f38d79d73f0256b5af60f246c39
#
_entry.id   a8ab7f38d79d73f0256b5af60f246c39
#
_cell.length_a   1.000
_cell.length_b   1.000
_cell.length_c   1.000
_cell.angle_alpha   90.00
_cell.angle_beta   90.00
_cell.angle_gamma   90.00
#
_symmetry.space_group_name_H-M   'P 1'
#
loop_
_entity.id
_entity.type
_entity.pdbx_description
1 polymer ?
#
loop_
_entity_poly.entity_id
_entity_poly.type
_entity_poly.pdbx_seq_one_letter_code
_entity_poly.pdbx_strand_id
1 'polypeptide(L)'
;MTPFPNGTGPANADTGPPAPHAAAGTGGTSAIGGAHGRPCLSGAAFRRFTLPALLGLLLLAAPLHAAYGTESGTPPSGDMEWKGEASTPSRRCPTLPFDGELTLGAGGSVSSSPYKGYGPDWLPFPMITYEGGRVFIRGDTAGVKIINLPYLELSAFAGYDSTSFEASESSNRRLRRLEDRSPSAQAGMELRLLSPYGMFHVSGAGDVLSHSNGFNGDIGFIQSIEFGPLELLPAVGAYWSDARYNSYYYGVTRKEARKSGLGAYAPGSGFAPYVSFAIDYSLTEQWELFCRGEVTFLSGAVKDSPMVGETHTQ
;
A
#
# COMPACT_ATOMS: atom_id res chain seq x y z
N MET A 1 -0.07 73.86 20.69
CA MET A 1 1.17 73.99 21.48
C MET A 1 1.83 72.63 21.52
N THR A 2 2.91 72.52 20.83
CA THR A 2 3.95 71.48 20.87
C THR A 2 4.72 71.50 22.19
N PRO A 3 5.63 70.53 22.56
CA PRO A 3 6.41 69.61 21.69
C PRO A 3 6.63 68.18 22.21
N PHE A 4 7.21 67.39 21.31
CA PHE A 4 7.98 66.16 21.55
C PHE A 4 9.22 66.37 22.46
N PRO A 5 9.83 65.28 23.03
CA PRO A 5 11.08 64.86 22.45
C PRO A 5 11.34 63.32 22.36
N ASN A 6 12.12 63.02 21.34
CA ASN A 6 13.03 61.91 21.02
C ASN A 6 13.57 61.05 22.15
N GLY A 7 13.66 59.74 21.89
CA GLY A 7 14.55 58.79 22.57
C GLY A 7 15.02 57.72 21.57
N THR A 8 16.27 57.82 21.24
CA THR A 8 17.11 57.03 20.34
C THR A 8 17.28 55.57 20.77
N GLY A 9 17.41 54.68 19.77
CA GLY A 9 17.64 53.25 19.81
C GLY A 9 18.87 52.75 20.57
N PRO A 10 19.20 51.48 20.45
CA PRO A 10 20.07 51.06 19.34
C PRO A 10 19.68 49.74 18.64
N ALA A 11 20.24 49.58 17.48
CA ALA A 11 20.25 48.41 16.67
C ALA A 11 20.92 47.20 17.35
N ASN A 12 20.37 46.02 17.17
CA ASN A 12 21.16 44.79 17.33
C ASN A 12 20.79 43.80 16.21
N ALA A 13 21.72 43.62 15.33
CA ALA A 13 22.41 42.45 14.86
C ALA A 13 21.53 41.28 14.46
N ASP A 14 21.40 41.13 13.17
CA ASP A 14 21.87 39.98 12.36
C ASP A 14 21.81 38.62 13.06
N THR A 15 20.76 37.85 12.77
CA THR A 15 20.82 36.40 12.82
C THR A 15 20.18 35.87 11.52
N GLY A 16 21.06 35.41 10.61
CA GLY A 16 20.72 34.74 9.39
C GLY A 16 19.84 33.49 9.60
N PRO A 17 19.17 33.02 8.57
CA PRO A 17 18.30 31.86 8.66
C PRO A 17 19.13 30.60 8.95
N PRO A 18 18.61 29.68 9.77
CA PRO A 18 19.28 28.39 9.96
C PRO A 18 19.24 27.59 8.66
N ALA A 19 20.37 26.97 8.36
CA ALA A 19 20.53 26.07 7.22
C ALA A 19 19.49 24.94 7.27
N PRO A 20 19.03 24.44 6.13
CA PRO A 20 18.11 23.32 6.09
C PRO A 20 18.83 22.06 6.59
N HIS A 21 18.39 21.51 7.68
CA HIS A 21 18.75 20.16 8.09
C HIS A 21 18.19 19.20 7.04
N ALA A 22 19.08 18.53 6.33
CA ALA A 22 18.75 17.40 5.48
C ALA A 22 18.11 16.31 6.36
N ALA A 23 16.82 16.13 6.23
CA ALA A 23 16.12 14.97 6.78
C ALA A 23 16.57 13.75 5.97
N ALA A 24 17.39 12.91 6.58
CA ALA A 24 17.71 11.60 6.07
C ALA A 24 16.43 10.77 6.11
N GLY A 25 15.84 10.55 4.94
CA GLY A 25 14.74 9.61 4.77
C GLY A 25 15.27 8.21 4.92
N THR A 26 14.74 7.50 5.87
CA THR A 26 15.13 6.13 6.18
C THR A 26 13.95 5.22 5.89
N GLY A 27 14.12 4.34 4.88
CA GLY A 27 13.10 3.41 4.40
C GLY A 27 12.96 2.15 5.26
N GLY A 28 11.80 1.60 5.35
CA GLY A 28 11.47 0.41 6.15
C GLY A 28 11.36 -0.87 5.33
N THR A 29 11.56 -1.95 5.99
CA THR A 29 11.69 -3.30 5.43
C THR A 29 10.67 -4.26 5.98
N SER A 30 10.01 -5.05 5.14
CA SER A 30 9.34 -6.28 5.56
C SER A 30 9.60 -7.41 4.57
N ALA A 31 9.71 -8.61 5.06
CA ALA A 31 10.08 -9.79 4.32
C ALA A 31 9.03 -10.89 4.45
N ILE A 32 8.69 -11.60 3.45
CA ILE A 32 8.98 -12.98 3.02
C ILE A 32 7.88 -13.59 2.13
N GLY A 33 8.17 -14.38 1.24
CA GLY A 33 8.34 -15.49 0.58
C GLY A 33 7.50 -16.24 -0.36
N GLY A 34 8.00 -16.82 -1.39
CA GLY A 34 7.92 -18.09 -2.02
C GLY A 34 7.39 -18.34 -3.41
N ALA A 35 8.14 -19.08 -4.12
CA ALA A 35 7.97 -20.10 -5.19
C ALA A 35 7.71 -19.72 -6.65
N HIS A 36 8.46 -20.41 -7.52
CA HIS A 36 8.63 -20.22 -8.95
C HIS A 36 7.43 -20.60 -9.83
N GLY A 37 6.99 -19.68 -10.60
CA GLY A 37 6.39 -19.83 -11.90
C GLY A 37 6.86 -18.63 -12.71
N ARG A 38 7.05 -18.74 -14.03
CA ARG A 38 7.47 -17.65 -14.94
C ARG A 38 6.83 -16.34 -14.51
N PRO A 39 7.49 -15.18 -14.65
CA PRO A 39 7.03 -13.93 -14.08
C PRO A 39 5.68 -13.51 -14.66
N CYS A 40 4.62 -14.03 -14.12
CA CYS A 40 3.48 -13.19 -13.90
C CYS A 40 3.98 -12.21 -12.88
N LEU A 41 4.08 -10.93 -13.23
CA LEU A 41 4.22 -9.85 -12.28
C LEU A 41 3.17 -10.11 -11.20
N SER A 42 3.55 -10.90 -10.19
CA SER A 42 2.68 -11.18 -9.09
C SER A 42 2.52 -9.83 -8.42
N GLY A 43 1.41 -9.19 -8.74
CA GLY A 43 1.07 -7.92 -8.16
C GLY A 43 0.79 -8.14 -6.70
N ALA A 44 1.86 -8.43 -5.96
CA ALA A 44 1.82 -8.46 -4.53
C ALA A 44 1.24 -7.13 -4.06
N ALA A 45 0.10 -7.22 -3.49
CA ALA A 45 -0.79 -6.21 -2.98
C ALA A 45 -0.12 -4.88 -2.59
N PHE A 46 0.09 -4.00 -3.58
CA PHE A 46 0.32 -2.59 -3.33
C PHE A 46 -0.98 -1.95 -2.88
N ARG A 47 -1.44 -2.31 -1.69
CA ARG A 47 -2.58 -1.65 -1.09
C ARG A 47 -2.27 -1.24 0.32
N ARG A 48 -2.11 0.07 0.43
CA ARG A 48 -2.34 0.88 1.62
C ARG A 48 -1.90 0.27 2.94
N PHE A 49 -0.62 0.07 3.07
CA PHE A 49 -0.03 0.43 4.34
C PHE A 49 0.48 1.84 4.16
N THR A 50 -0.16 2.81 4.78
CA THR A 50 0.43 4.13 5.01
C THR A 50 1.59 3.89 5.95
N LEU A 51 2.77 3.73 5.36
CA LEU A 51 3.98 3.45 6.11
C LEU A 51 4.91 4.62 6.09
N PRO A 52 5.49 4.87 7.18
CA PRO A 52 6.85 5.36 7.16
C PRO A 52 7.86 4.44 7.82
N ALA A 53 8.94 4.43 7.16
CA ALA A 53 10.30 4.29 7.65
C ALA A 53 10.61 3.37 8.85
N LEU A 54 11.28 2.28 8.51
CA LEU A 54 12.54 1.77 9.07
C LEU A 54 12.56 0.80 10.21
N LEU A 55 13.17 -0.20 9.91
CA LEU A 55 14.12 -1.14 10.50
C LEU A 55 13.63 -2.58 10.44
N GLY A 56 14.34 -3.32 9.57
CA GLY A 56 14.00 -4.70 9.25
C GLY A 56 14.14 -5.68 10.40
N LEU A 57 13.17 -6.52 10.50
CA LEU A 57 13.31 -7.81 11.15
C LEU A 57 13.13 -8.87 10.06
N LEU A 58 14.21 -9.60 9.78
CA LEU A 58 14.21 -10.74 8.87
C LEU A 58 13.45 -11.88 9.54
N LEU A 59 12.28 -12.23 9.04
CA LEU A 59 11.55 -13.43 9.46
C LEU A 59 11.46 -14.40 8.30
N LEU A 60 11.76 -15.68 8.57
CA LEU A 60 11.69 -16.77 7.61
C LEU A 60 10.30 -17.40 7.62
N ALA A 61 9.68 -17.56 6.47
CA ALA A 61 8.43 -18.31 6.29
C ALA A 61 8.63 -19.54 5.40
N ALA A 62 7.93 -20.62 5.72
CA ALA A 62 7.91 -21.83 4.94
C ALA A 62 6.58 -22.01 4.21
N PRO A 63 6.58 -22.40 2.93
CA PRO A 63 5.35 -22.73 2.24
C PRO A 63 4.81 -24.09 2.69
N LEU A 64 3.53 -24.16 2.93
CA LEU A 64 2.82 -25.43 3.12
C LEU A 64 2.37 -25.93 1.74
N HIS A 65 3.14 -26.82 1.15
CA HIS A 65 2.72 -27.52 -0.07
C HIS A 65 1.67 -28.58 0.28
N ALA A 66 0.46 -28.39 -0.22
CA ALA A 66 -0.45 -29.50 -0.35
C ALA A 66 0.04 -30.36 -1.53
N ALA A 67 0.72 -31.46 -1.21
CA ALA A 67 1.23 -32.40 -2.20
C ALA A 67 0.07 -33.07 -2.93
N TYR A 68 -0.20 -32.65 -4.15
CA TYR A 68 -0.84 -33.49 -5.16
C TYR A 68 0.23 -33.93 -6.14
N GLY A 69 0.48 -35.24 -6.16
CA GLY A 69 1.51 -35.85 -6.96
C GLY A 69 1.34 -35.59 -8.44
N THR A 70 2.38 -35.06 -9.05
CA THR A 70 2.61 -35.15 -10.49
C THR A 70 3.80 -36.07 -10.71
N GLU A 71 3.54 -37.23 -11.31
CA GLU A 71 4.59 -38.11 -11.78
C GLU A 71 5.45 -37.40 -12.82
N SER A 72 6.74 -37.30 -12.54
CA SER A 72 7.73 -36.83 -13.48
C SER A 72 8.02 -37.86 -14.54
N GLY A 73 7.40 -37.73 -15.70
CA GLY A 73 7.79 -38.44 -16.90
C GLY A 73 8.84 -37.68 -17.69
N THR A 74 10.03 -38.21 -17.79
CA THR A 74 11.12 -37.76 -18.66
C THR A 74 10.66 -37.81 -20.13
N PRO A 75 10.86 -36.75 -20.96
CA PRO A 75 10.52 -36.83 -22.36
C PRO A 75 11.61 -37.61 -23.12
N PRO A 76 11.23 -38.57 -24.00
CA PRO A 76 12.14 -39.17 -24.95
C PRO A 76 12.36 -38.21 -26.13
N SER A 77 13.61 -38.09 -26.55
CA SER A 77 14.01 -37.50 -27.81
C SER A 77 13.53 -38.34 -28.98
N GLY A 78 12.79 -37.79 -29.90
CA GLY A 78 12.39 -38.48 -31.11
C GLY A 78 11.47 -37.65 -31.98
N ASP A 79 11.78 -37.65 -33.25
CA ASP A 79 11.30 -36.85 -34.35
C ASP A 79 9.78 -36.73 -34.51
N MET A 80 9.39 -35.55 -34.98
CA MET A 80 8.03 -35.07 -35.12
C MET A 80 7.36 -35.63 -36.36
N GLU A 81 6.34 -36.45 -36.22
CA GLU A 81 5.38 -36.74 -37.29
C GLU A 81 3.97 -36.33 -36.89
N TRP A 82 3.43 -35.32 -37.54
CA TRP A 82 2.07 -34.81 -37.35
C TRP A 82 1.04 -35.80 -37.97
N LYS A 83 0.37 -36.57 -37.12
CA LYS A 83 -0.91 -37.21 -37.51
C LYS A 83 -2.01 -36.64 -36.66
N GLY A 84 -2.93 -35.92 -37.31
CA GLY A 84 -4.13 -35.42 -36.68
C GLY A 84 -5.05 -36.56 -36.25
N GLU A 85 -5.19 -36.78 -34.98
CA GLU A 85 -6.28 -37.59 -34.41
C GLU A 85 -7.27 -36.65 -33.69
N ALA A 86 -8.54 -36.85 -34.08
CA ALA A 86 -9.68 -36.14 -33.50
C ALA A 86 -9.71 -36.39 -31.99
N SER A 87 -9.40 -35.37 -31.21
CA SER A 87 -9.50 -35.39 -29.77
C SER A 87 -10.95 -35.59 -29.35
N THR A 88 -11.25 -36.73 -28.77
CA THR A 88 -12.46 -36.96 -27.97
C THR A 88 -12.65 -35.80 -27.00
N PRO A 89 -13.83 -35.19 -26.86
CA PRO A 89 -14.05 -34.14 -25.90
C PRO A 89 -13.85 -34.71 -24.49
N SER A 90 -12.70 -34.49 -23.92
CA SER A 90 -12.47 -34.73 -22.50
C SER A 90 -13.54 -33.97 -21.74
N ARG A 91 -14.36 -34.65 -20.99
CA ARG A 91 -15.28 -34.03 -20.02
C ARG A 91 -14.42 -33.11 -19.16
N ARG A 92 -14.52 -31.81 -19.40
CA ARG A 92 -13.93 -30.81 -18.49
C ARG A 92 -14.63 -31.03 -17.16
N CYS A 93 -13.93 -31.64 -16.21
CA CYS A 93 -14.29 -31.49 -14.84
C CYS A 93 -14.42 -29.97 -14.58
N PRO A 94 -15.47 -29.51 -13.89
CA PRO A 94 -15.51 -28.11 -13.49
C PRO A 94 -14.23 -27.86 -12.69
N THR A 95 -13.32 -27.09 -13.28
CA THR A 95 -12.11 -26.64 -12.60
C THR A 95 -12.56 -25.94 -11.33
N LEU A 96 -12.19 -26.49 -10.19
CA LEU A 96 -12.44 -25.88 -8.90
C LEU A 96 -11.86 -24.46 -8.96
N PRO A 97 -12.48 -23.46 -8.33
CA PRO A 97 -11.97 -22.08 -8.33
C PRO A 97 -10.61 -21.96 -7.59
N PHE A 98 -10.04 -23.05 -7.11
CA PHE A 98 -8.84 -23.15 -6.29
C PHE A 98 -7.68 -23.89 -6.98
N ASP A 99 -7.50 -23.68 -8.28
CA ASP A 99 -6.37 -24.19 -9.08
C ASP A 99 -5.14 -23.27 -9.05
N GLY A 100 -5.01 -22.43 -8.04
CA GLY A 100 -3.99 -21.40 -7.93
C GLY A 100 -2.86 -21.72 -6.97
N GLU A 101 -1.92 -20.81 -6.88
CA GLU A 101 -0.77 -20.85 -5.98
C GLU A 101 -1.09 -20.18 -4.65
N LEU A 102 -0.83 -20.86 -3.55
CA LEU A 102 -0.98 -20.34 -2.19
C LEU A 102 0.41 -20.06 -1.59
N THR A 103 0.63 -18.83 -1.20
CA THR A 103 1.81 -18.39 -0.48
C THR A 103 1.45 -18.00 0.96
N LEU A 104 2.18 -18.54 1.91
CA LEU A 104 2.06 -18.18 3.33
C LEU A 104 3.35 -17.56 3.82
N GLY A 105 3.23 -16.50 4.58
CA GLY A 105 4.38 -15.78 5.11
C GLY A 105 4.07 -15.04 6.40
N ALA A 106 5.09 -14.40 6.95
CA ALA A 106 4.97 -13.49 8.06
C ALA A 106 5.93 -12.31 7.87
N GLY A 107 5.54 -11.17 8.33
CA GLY A 107 6.34 -9.96 8.24
C GLY A 107 6.09 -9.00 9.39
N GLY A 108 6.83 -7.91 9.37
CA GLY A 108 6.59 -6.77 10.24
C GLY A 108 6.69 -5.48 9.45
N SER A 109 5.89 -4.51 9.80
CA SER A 109 5.93 -3.19 9.22
C SER A 109 6.19 -2.13 10.26
N VAL A 110 6.90 -1.09 9.86
CA VAL A 110 7.05 0.13 10.66
C VAL A 110 6.43 1.27 9.90
N SER A 111 5.54 1.99 10.56
CA SER A 111 4.82 3.09 9.93
C SER A 111 4.85 4.38 10.74
N SER A 112 4.87 5.60 10.14
CA SER A 112 4.59 6.87 10.78
C SER A 112 3.18 7.33 10.46
N SER A 113 2.53 7.83 11.43
CA SER A 113 1.19 8.38 11.26
C SER A 113 1.29 9.87 10.84
N PRO A 114 0.42 10.37 9.97
CA PRO A 114 0.36 11.79 9.64
C PRO A 114 -0.12 12.66 10.81
N TYR A 115 -0.75 12.05 11.81
CA TYR A 115 -1.35 12.77 12.92
C TYR A 115 -0.32 13.30 13.92
N LYS A 116 -0.55 14.52 14.39
CA LYS A 116 0.32 15.15 15.41
C LYS A 116 0.40 14.34 16.68
N GLY A 117 1.63 14.10 17.12
CA GLY A 117 1.88 13.45 18.39
C GLY A 117 1.70 11.94 18.40
N TYR A 118 1.59 11.32 17.24
CA TYR A 118 1.74 9.88 17.07
C TYR A 118 3.22 9.52 16.95
N GLY A 119 3.58 8.40 17.55
CA GLY A 119 4.88 7.77 17.33
C GLY A 119 4.87 6.86 16.11
N PRO A 120 6.03 6.31 15.72
CA PRO A 120 6.08 5.23 14.76
C PRO A 120 5.35 4.00 15.32
N ASP A 121 4.56 3.35 14.47
CA ASP A 121 3.82 2.14 14.79
C ASP A 121 4.56 0.92 14.23
N TRP A 122 4.61 -0.17 15.00
CA TRP A 122 5.20 -1.43 14.58
C TRP A 122 4.13 -2.52 14.62
N LEU A 123 3.90 -3.14 13.48
CA LEU A 123 2.86 -4.15 13.33
C LEU A 123 3.43 -5.45 12.75
N PRO A 124 3.49 -6.55 13.52
CA PRO A 124 3.70 -7.87 12.95
C PRO A 124 2.42 -8.33 12.24
N PHE A 125 2.55 -8.97 11.08
CA PHE A 125 1.40 -9.48 10.35
C PHE A 125 1.68 -10.84 9.69
N PRO A 126 0.70 -11.75 9.66
CA PRO A 126 0.74 -12.88 8.78
C PRO A 126 0.49 -12.43 7.33
N MET A 127 1.13 -13.06 6.38
CA MET A 127 0.88 -12.82 4.97
C MET A 127 0.26 -14.06 4.35
N ILE A 128 -0.85 -13.86 3.67
CA ILE A 128 -1.55 -14.88 2.91
C ILE A 128 -1.76 -14.31 1.51
N THR A 129 -1.23 -15.00 0.51
CA THR A 129 -1.46 -14.65 -0.89
C THR A 129 -1.93 -15.90 -1.62
N TYR A 130 -3.02 -15.77 -2.35
CA TYR A 130 -3.53 -16.81 -3.22
C TYR A 130 -3.78 -16.22 -4.61
N GLU A 131 -3.16 -16.79 -5.62
CA GLU A 131 -3.32 -16.38 -7.01
C GLU A 131 -3.89 -17.54 -7.84
N GLY A 132 -5.21 -17.53 -8.03
CA GLY A 132 -5.90 -18.49 -8.89
C GLY A 132 -6.29 -17.89 -10.23
N GLY A 133 -6.83 -18.74 -11.11
CA GLY A 133 -7.30 -18.31 -12.43
C GLY A 133 -8.47 -17.33 -12.37
N ARG A 134 -9.32 -17.42 -11.34
CA ARG A 134 -10.53 -16.60 -11.17
C ARG A 134 -10.60 -15.85 -9.85
N VAL A 135 -10.02 -16.37 -8.79
CA VAL A 135 -10.06 -15.75 -7.48
C VAL A 135 -8.66 -15.45 -7.00
N PHE A 136 -8.52 -14.45 -6.17
CA PHE A 136 -7.24 -14.10 -5.56
C PHE A 136 -7.43 -13.61 -4.12
N ILE A 137 -6.37 -13.78 -3.32
CA ILE A 137 -6.19 -13.13 -2.02
C ILE A 137 -4.81 -12.48 -2.06
N ARG A 138 -4.73 -11.21 -1.74
CA ARG A 138 -3.49 -10.42 -1.75
C ARG A 138 -3.40 -9.62 -0.46
N GLY A 139 -2.88 -10.26 0.59
CA GLY A 139 -2.82 -9.67 1.92
C GLY A 139 -4.21 -9.38 2.49
N ASP A 140 -4.54 -8.11 2.64
CA ASP A 140 -5.80 -7.60 3.19
C ASP A 140 -6.95 -7.50 2.17
N THR A 141 -6.71 -7.92 0.94
CA THR A 141 -7.65 -7.80 -0.19
C THR A 141 -7.95 -9.17 -0.79
N ALA A 142 -9.22 -9.45 -1.04
CA ALA A 142 -9.67 -10.63 -1.78
C ALA A 142 -10.57 -10.22 -2.93
N GLY A 143 -10.57 -10.98 -4.02
CA GLY A 143 -11.36 -10.61 -5.18
C GLY A 143 -11.50 -11.67 -6.24
N VAL A 144 -12.19 -11.27 -7.30
CA VAL A 144 -12.45 -12.10 -8.47
C VAL A 144 -11.92 -11.41 -9.72
N LYS A 145 -11.25 -12.16 -10.57
CA LYS A 145 -10.79 -11.73 -11.89
C LYS A 145 -11.95 -11.86 -12.87
N ILE A 146 -12.43 -10.73 -13.37
CA ILE A 146 -13.50 -10.64 -14.37
C ILE A 146 -12.92 -10.90 -15.76
N ILE A 147 -11.78 -10.28 -16.04
CA ILE A 147 -10.96 -10.50 -17.23
C ILE A 147 -9.58 -10.90 -16.76
N ASN A 148 -9.05 -11.98 -17.28
CA ASN A 148 -7.70 -12.47 -16.97
C ASN A 148 -7.01 -12.89 -18.27
N LEU A 149 -6.35 -11.93 -18.92
CA LEU A 149 -5.57 -12.11 -20.13
C LEU A 149 -4.09 -11.87 -19.81
N PRO A 150 -3.16 -12.38 -20.62
CA PRO A 150 -1.73 -12.24 -20.35
C PRO A 150 -1.22 -10.79 -20.21
N TYR A 151 -1.95 -9.83 -20.77
CA TYR A 151 -1.58 -8.41 -20.78
C TYR A 151 -2.61 -7.51 -20.08
N LEU A 152 -3.77 -8.07 -19.65
CA LEU A 152 -4.87 -7.30 -19.07
C LEU A 152 -5.57 -8.13 -17.99
N GLU A 153 -5.61 -7.62 -16.77
CA GLU A 153 -6.43 -8.13 -15.68
C GLU A 153 -7.44 -7.05 -15.27
N LEU A 154 -8.73 -7.40 -15.29
CA LEU A 154 -9.77 -6.60 -14.66
C LEU A 154 -10.36 -7.41 -13.52
N SER A 155 -10.37 -6.87 -12.34
CA SER A 155 -10.84 -7.57 -11.15
C SER A 155 -11.80 -6.70 -10.32
N ALA A 156 -12.73 -7.36 -9.65
CA ALA A 156 -13.50 -6.79 -8.54
C ALA A 156 -12.94 -7.32 -7.22
N PHE A 157 -12.89 -6.48 -6.22
CA PHE A 157 -12.28 -6.84 -4.95
C PHE A 157 -13.03 -6.24 -3.76
N ALA A 158 -12.82 -6.84 -2.60
CA ALA A 158 -13.09 -6.28 -1.29
C ALA A 158 -11.81 -6.34 -0.45
N GLY A 159 -11.62 -5.35 0.42
CA GLY A 159 -10.41 -5.26 1.23
C GLY A 159 -10.63 -4.46 2.50
N TYR A 160 -9.67 -4.56 3.40
CA TYR A 160 -9.65 -3.81 4.65
C TYR A 160 -8.92 -2.47 4.45
N ASP A 161 -9.55 -1.38 4.87
CA ASP A 161 -8.93 -0.06 4.93
C ASP A 161 -8.52 0.22 6.37
N SER A 162 -7.24 0.07 6.66
CA SER A 162 -6.66 0.23 7.99
C SER A 162 -6.54 1.68 8.44
N THR A 163 -6.91 2.65 7.60
CA THR A 163 -6.84 4.07 7.99
C THR A 163 -7.72 4.31 9.22
N SER A 164 -7.10 4.77 10.29
CA SER A 164 -7.77 5.00 11.57
C SER A 164 -7.14 6.19 12.30
N PHE A 165 -7.86 6.70 13.28
CA PHE A 165 -7.36 7.66 14.25
C PHE A 165 -7.93 7.33 15.62
N GLU A 166 -7.06 7.13 16.59
CA GLU A 166 -7.41 6.92 17.99
C GLU A 166 -6.91 8.09 18.84
N ALA A 167 -7.82 8.85 19.41
CA ALA A 167 -7.47 10.05 20.16
C ALA A 167 -6.55 9.77 21.34
N SER A 168 -6.63 8.58 21.94
CA SER A 168 -5.82 8.13 23.07
C SER A 168 -4.34 7.97 22.74
N GLU A 169 -3.99 7.61 21.50
CA GLU A 169 -2.62 7.37 21.07
C GLU A 169 -1.82 8.65 20.83
N SER A 170 -2.50 9.76 20.60
CA SER A 170 -1.82 11.03 20.39
C SER A 170 -1.25 11.60 21.69
N SER A 171 0.02 12.01 21.67
CA SER A 171 0.62 12.83 22.75
C SER A 171 0.10 14.28 22.75
N ASN A 172 -0.59 14.70 21.69
CA ASN A 172 -1.14 16.04 21.57
C ASN A 172 -2.46 16.18 22.33
N ARG A 173 -2.49 17.02 23.38
CA ARG A 173 -3.68 17.23 24.22
C ARG A 173 -4.92 17.71 23.46
N ARG A 174 -4.77 18.38 22.31
CA ARG A 174 -5.89 18.84 21.51
C ARG A 174 -6.49 17.71 20.71
N LEU A 175 -5.66 16.82 20.13
CA LEU A 175 -6.11 15.66 19.40
C LEU A 175 -6.81 14.64 20.31
N ARG A 176 -6.39 14.50 21.55
CA ARG A 176 -7.06 13.65 22.57
C ARG A 176 -8.51 14.02 22.88
N ARG A 177 -8.99 15.14 22.38
CA ARG A 177 -10.36 15.60 22.57
C ARG A 177 -11.23 15.42 21.33
N LEU A 178 -10.66 14.88 20.27
CA LEU A 178 -11.39 14.51 19.05
C LEU A 178 -12.08 13.17 19.26
N GLU A 179 -13.00 12.87 18.37
CA GLU A 179 -13.65 11.56 18.30
C GLU A 179 -12.76 10.61 17.50
N ASP A 180 -12.77 9.32 17.84
CA ASP A 180 -12.00 8.30 17.13
C ASP A 180 -12.55 8.09 15.71
N ARG A 181 -11.68 7.62 14.80
CA ARG A 181 -12.03 7.26 13.43
C ARG A 181 -11.71 5.79 13.23
N SER A 182 -12.75 5.00 13.05
CA SER A 182 -12.61 3.56 12.87
C SER A 182 -12.08 3.23 11.47
N PRO A 183 -11.29 2.17 11.35
CA PRO A 183 -10.95 1.60 10.07
C PRO A 183 -12.21 1.08 9.38
N SER A 184 -12.15 0.82 8.06
CA SER A 184 -13.30 0.40 7.29
C SER A 184 -12.99 -0.78 6.38
N ALA A 185 -14.03 -1.37 5.79
CA ALA A 185 -13.91 -2.24 4.63
C ALA A 185 -14.31 -1.46 3.37
N GLN A 186 -13.71 -1.83 2.27
CA GLN A 186 -13.95 -1.20 0.98
C GLN A 186 -14.17 -2.25 -0.11
N ALA A 187 -14.97 -1.92 -1.12
CA ALA A 187 -15.11 -2.74 -2.32
C ALA A 187 -14.92 -1.89 -3.57
N GLY A 188 -14.37 -2.49 -4.59
CA GLY A 188 -14.00 -1.75 -5.78
C GLY A 188 -13.58 -2.61 -6.96
N MET A 189 -13.01 -1.93 -7.95
CA MET A 189 -12.46 -2.56 -9.15
C MET A 189 -11.02 -2.14 -9.36
N GLU A 190 -10.25 -3.02 -9.96
CA GLU A 190 -8.86 -2.78 -10.34
C GLU A 190 -8.62 -3.25 -11.76
N LEU A 191 -7.96 -2.42 -12.53
CA LEU A 191 -7.44 -2.72 -13.86
C LEU A 191 -5.93 -2.77 -13.79
N ARG A 192 -5.33 -3.84 -14.31
CA ARG A 192 -3.88 -4.01 -14.47
C ARG A 192 -3.57 -4.22 -15.93
N LEU A 193 -2.62 -3.47 -16.43
CA LEU A 193 -2.06 -3.59 -17.77
C LEU A 193 -0.61 -4.04 -17.65
N LEU A 194 -0.32 -5.23 -18.14
CA LEU A 194 1.01 -5.81 -18.10
C LEU A 194 1.71 -5.53 -19.44
N SER A 195 2.95 -5.11 -19.36
CA SER A 195 3.80 -4.84 -20.52
C SER A 195 5.21 -5.39 -20.27
N PRO A 196 6.06 -5.52 -21.32
CA PRO A 196 7.47 -5.89 -21.14
C PRO A 196 8.28 -4.89 -20.29
N TYR A 197 7.77 -3.69 -20.09
CA TYR A 197 8.44 -2.62 -19.34
C TYR A 197 7.97 -2.52 -17.90
N GLY A 198 6.88 -3.20 -17.53
CA GLY A 198 6.29 -3.15 -16.20
C GLY A 198 4.76 -3.22 -16.23
N MET A 199 4.17 -3.05 -15.08
CA MET A 199 2.73 -3.11 -14.87
C MET A 199 2.17 -1.73 -14.54
N PHE A 200 1.20 -1.28 -15.30
CA PHE A 200 0.36 -0.14 -14.97
C PHE A 200 -0.90 -0.62 -14.26
N HIS A 201 -1.33 0.06 -13.20
CA HIS A 201 -2.57 -0.27 -12.52
C HIS A 201 -3.39 0.98 -12.23
N VAL A 202 -4.70 0.79 -12.22
CA VAL A 202 -5.69 1.77 -11.77
C VAL A 202 -6.73 1.05 -10.93
N SER A 203 -7.05 1.60 -9.78
CA SER A 203 -8.11 1.05 -8.93
C SER A 203 -8.99 2.14 -8.33
N GLY A 204 -10.23 1.78 -8.04
CA GLY A 204 -11.15 2.64 -7.30
C GLY A 204 -12.01 1.80 -6.37
N ALA A 205 -12.28 2.31 -5.17
CA ALA A 205 -13.06 1.62 -4.16
C ALA A 205 -13.89 2.59 -3.33
N GLY A 206 -15.02 2.12 -2.83
CA GLY A 206 -15.88 2.83 -1.91
C GLY A 206 -15.95 2.13 -0.55
N ASP A 207 -16.22 2.90 0.48
CA ASP A 207 -16.48 2.42 1.83
C ASP A 207 -17.81 1.64 1.87
N VAL A 208 -17.76 0.38 2.35
CA VAL A 208 -18.96 -0.48 2.46
C VAL A 208 -19.50 -0.59 3.88
N LEU A 209 -18.76 -0.16 4.92
CA LEU A 209 -19.21 -0.12 6.30
C LEU A 209 -19.86 1.21 6.68
N SER A 210 -19.90 2.15 5.75
CA SER A 210 -20.51 3.48 5.94
C SER A 210 -19.88 4.30 7.07
N HIS A 211 -18.59 4.12 7.33
CA HIS A 211 -17.84 4.95 8.27
C HIS A 211 -17.53 6.32 7.66
N SER A 212 -16.85 6.35 6.54
CA SER A 212 -16.53 7.58 5.80
C SER A 212 -17.58 7.92 4.72
N ASN A 213 -18.27 6.90 4.19
CA ASN A 213 -19.09 6.98 2.98
C ASN A 213 -18.33 7.60 1.80
N GLY A 214 -17.01 7.46 1.79
CA GLY A 214 -16.11 8.07 0.84
C GLY A 214 -15.62 7.08 -0.22
N PHE A 215 -15.00 7.66 -1.25
CA PHE A 215 -14.33 6.94 -2.32
C PHE A 215 -12.84 7.24 -2.30
N ASN A 216 -12.09 6.25 -2.73
CA ASN A 216 -10.65 6.37 -2.92
C ASN A 216 -10.19 5.55 -4.13
N GLY A 217 -9.01 5.86 -4.62
CA GLY A 217 -8.43 5.18 -5.77
C GLY A 217 -6.92 5.25 -5.75
N ASP A 218 -6.32 4.48 -6.63
CA ASP A 218 -4.88 4.41 -6.81
C ASP A 218 -4.58 4.27 -8.31
N ILE A 219 -3.55 4.95 -8.75
CA ILE A 219 -2.99 4.85 -10.09
C ILE A 219 -1.48 4.76 -9.96
N GLY A 220 -0.86 3.80 -10.64
CA GLY A 220 0.59 3.64 -10.52
C GLY A 220 1.20 2.80 -11.63
N PHE A 221 2.51 2.85 -11.67
CA PHE A 221 3.35 2.06 -12.54
C PHE A 221 4.45 1.39 -11.72
N ILE A 222 4.62 0.09 -11.92
CA ILE A 222 5.62 -0.75 -11.26
C ILE A 222 6.48 -1.35 -12.34
N GLN A 223 7.79 -1.18 -12.22
CA GLN A 223 8.75 -1.85 -13.10
C GLN A 223 9.33 -3.08 -12.38
N SER A 224 9.47 -4.20 -13.08
CA SER A 224 10.23 -5.36 -12.61
C SER A 224 11.60 -5.36 -13.28
N ILE A 225 12.65 -5.53 -12.48
CA ILE A 225 14.04 -5.60 -12.92
C ILE A 225 14.66 -6.83 -12.26
N GLU A 226 14.93 -7.85 -13.06
CA GLU A 226 15.40 -9.15 -12.59
C GLU A 226 16.92 -9.28 -12.70
N PHE A 227 17.57 -9.74 -11.62
CA PHE A 227 18.99 -10.06 -11.56
C PHE A 227 19.19 -11.46 -10.94
N GLY A 228 18.94 -12.51 -11.72
CA GLY A 228 18.98 -13.88 -11.22
C GLY A 228 17.93 -14.12 -10.12
N PRO A 229 18.34 -14.42 -8.87
CA PRO A 229 17.39 -14.63 -7.77
C PRO A 229 16.84 -13.32 -7.15
N LEU A 230 17.35 -12.17 -7.57
CA LEU A 230 16.98 -10.86 -7.07
C LEU A 230 16.04 -10.17 -8.05
N GLU A 231 14.89 -9.72 -7.57
CA GLU A 231 13.96 -8.86 -8.29
C GLU A 231 13.85 -7.50 -7.58
N LEU A 232 13.98 -6.43 -8.35
CA LEU A 232 13.80 -5.06 -7.89
C LEU A 232 12.53 -4.49 -8.51
N LEU A 233 11.68 -3.90 -7.68
CA LEU A 233 10.36 -3.40 -8.06
C LEU A 233 10.21 -1.91 -7.69
N PRO A 234 10.90 -1.00 -8.40
CA PRO A 234 10.61 0.42 -8.26
C PRO A 234 9.19 0.74 -8.77
N ALA A 235 8.49 1.61 -8.05
CA ALA A 235 7.18 2.05 -8.46
C ALA A 235 6.94 3.53 -8.16
N VAL A 236 6.08 4.13 -8.96
CA VAL A 236 5.58 5.49 -8.79
C VAL A 236 4.08 5.50 -9.00
N GLY A 237 3.38 6.35 -8.27
CA GLY A 237 1.94 6.45 -8.41
C GLY A 237 1.33 7.59 -7.62
N ALA A 238 0.01 7.57 -7.51
CA ALA A 238 -0.72 8.54 -6.72
C ALA A 238 -2.01 7.92 -6.16
N TYR A 239 -2.21 8.04 -4.87
CA TYR A 239 -3.49 7.80 -4.22
C TYR A 239 -4.41 9.01 -4.44
N TRP A 240 -5.67 8.74 -4.70
CA TRP A 240 -6.72 9.75 -4.73
C TRP A 240 -7.75 9.43 -3.64
N SER A 241 -8.28 10.47 -3.01
CA SER A 241 -9.37 10.34 -2.05
C SER A 241 -10.36 11.49 -2.20
N ASP A 242 -11.64 11.17 -2.04
CA ASP A 242 -12.70 12.17 -2.13
C ASP A 242 -12.82 13.01 -0.85
N ALA A 243 -13.64 14.05 -0.91
CA ALA A 243 -13.84 14.95 0.22
C ALA A 243 -14.51 14.28 1.42
N ARG A 244 -15.33 13.23 1.22
CA ARG A 244 -16.00 12.51 2.33
C ARG A 244 -15.00 11.67 3.09
N TYR A 245 -14.17 10.89 2.35
CA TYR A 245 -13.09 10.12 2.93
C TYR A 245 -12.15 11.01 3.75
N ASN A 246 -11.67 12.09 3.13
CA ASN A 246 -10.74 13.01 3.79
C ASN A 246 -11.39 13.72 5.00
N SER A 247 -12.67 14.10 4.90
CA SER A 247 -13.38 14.74 6.02
C SER A 247 -13.59 13.80 7.20
N TYR A 248 -13.76 12.51 6.95
CA TYR A 248 -13.87 11.53 8.03
C TYR A 248 -12.53 11.36 8.75
N TYR A 249 -11.46 11.09 8.04
CA TYR A 249 -10.17 10.79 8.67
C TYR A 249 -9.39 12.03 9.12
N TYR A 250 -9.45 13.12 8.36
CA TYR A 250 -8.61 14.31 8.59
C TYR A 250 -9.43 15.58 8.89
N GLY A 251 -10.74 15.49 8.94
CA GLY A 251 -11.60 16.61 9.24
C GLY A 251 -11.74 16.88 10.74
N VAL A 252 -12.00 18.14 11.07
CA VAL A 252 -12.36 18.59 12.43
C VAL A 252 -13.73 19.24 12.38
N THR A 253 -14.73 18.59 12.97
CA THR A 253 -16.09 19.12 13.02
C THR A 253 -16.18 20.36 13.91
N ARG A 254 -17.21 21.18 13.74
CA ARG A 254 -17.45 22.35 14.62
C ARG A 254 -17.61 21.96 16.10
N LYS A 255 -18.14 20.77 16.38
CA LYS A 255 -18.29 20.22 17.74
C LYS A 255 -16.93 19.89 18.34
N GLU A 256 -16.08 19.21 17.58
CA GLU A 256 -14.71 18.86 17.98
C GLU A 256 -13.82 20.11 18.13
N ALA A 257 -13.96 21.06 17.21
CA ALA A 257 -13.23 22.33 17.27
C ALA A 257 -13.47 23.07 18.60
N ARG A 258 -14.74 23.12 19.04
CA ARG A 258 -15.08 23.72 20.35
C ARG A 258 -14.53 22.96 21.54
N LYS A 259 -14.45 21.62 21.47
CA LYS A 259 -13.89 20.79 22.55
C LYS A 259 -12.37 20.83 22.60
N SER A 260 -11.72 20.79 21.45
CA SER A 260 -10.26 20.62 21.34
C SER A 260 -9.51 21.94 21.30
N GLY A 261 -10.15 23.02 20.88
CA GLY A 261 -9.51 24.31 20.57
C GLY A 261 -8.70 24.28 19.26
N LEU A 262 -8.96 23.30 18.39
CA LEU A 262 -8.48 23.29 17.00
C LEU A 262 -9.43 24.09 16.12
N GLY A 263 -8.96 24.54 14.94
CA GLY A 263 -9.82 25.10 13.93
C GLY A 263 -10.76 24.00 13.36
N ALA A 264 -12.03 24.36 13.09
CA ALA A 264 -12.89 23.48 12.29
C ALA A 264 -12.32 23.38 10.87
N TYR A 265 -12.27 22.16 10.34
CA TYR A 265 -11.67 21.90 9.03
C TYR A 265 -12.43 20.80 8.29
N ALA A 266 -12.69 21.04 7.02
CA ALA A 266 -13.31 20.06 6.12
C ALA A 266 -12.43 19.93 4.88
N PRO A 267 -11.57 18.90 4.80
CA PRO A 267 -10.71 18.69 3.64
C PRO A 267 -11.52 18.43 2.37
N GLY A 268 -11.04 18.95 1.24
CA GLY A 268 -11.50 18.56 -0.09
C GLY A 268 -10.95 17.21 -0.53
N SER A 269 -11.25 16.83 -1.78
CA SER A 269 -10.58 15.72 -2.46
C SER A 269 -9.12 16.08 -2.75
N GLY A 270 -8.27 15.06 -2.90
CA GLY A 270 -6.86 15.31 -3.20
C GLY A 270 -6.12 14.09 -3.74
N PHE A 271 -4.98 14.37 -4.37
CA PHE A 271 -4.01 13.38 -4.78
C PHE A 271 -2.81 13.39 -3.83
N ALA A 272 -2.34 12.21 -3.47
CA ALA A 272 -1.15 11.98 -2.67
C ALA A 272 -0.16 11.14 -3.50
N PRO A 273 0.78 11.76 -4.22
CA PRO A 273 1.79 11.03 -4.98
C PRO A 273 2.65 10.16 -4.06
N TYR A 274 3.11 9.03 -4.57
CA TYR A 274 4.03 8.17 -3.85
C TYR A 274 5.17 7.66 -4.74
N VAL A 275 6.25 7.30 -4.08
CA VAL A 275 7.35 6.54 -4.66
C VAL A 275 7.58 5.34 -3.77
N SER A 276 7.67 4.16 -4.35
CA SER A 276 7.97 2.95 -3.60
C SER A 276 9.04 2.12 -4.27
N PHE A 277 9.67 1.27 -3.46
CA PHE A 277 10.68 0.35 -3.91
C PHE A 277 10.52 -0.96 -3.15
N ALA A 278 10.50 -2.07 -3.88
CA ALA A 278 10.52 -3.39 -3.28
C ALA A 278 11.71 -4.19 -3.81
N ILE A 279 12.16 -5.12 -2.97
CA ILE A 279 13.22 -6.08 -3.24
C ILE A 279 12.67 -7.45 -2.88
N ASP A 280 12.64 -8.34 -3.85
CA ASP A 280 12.28 -9.73 -3.65
C ASP A 280 13.51 -10.59 -3.96
N TYR A 281 13.87 -11.51 -3.06
CA TYR A 281 15.03 -12.37 -3.19
C TYR A 281 14.67 -13.84 -2.98
N SER A 282 14.75 -14.61 -4.04
CA SER A 282 14.49 -16.06 -4.02
C SER A 282 15.67 -16.79 -3.41
N LEU A 283 15.55 -17.22 -2.14
CA LEU A 283 16.56 -18.04 -1.45
C LEU A 283 16.63 -19.46 -2.02
N THR A 284 15.47 -20.02 -2.31
CA THR A 284 15.27 -21.35 -2.92
C THR A 284 14.03 -21.29 -3.80
N GLU A 285 13.66 -22.40 -4.44
CA GLU A 285 12.38 -22.51 -5.17
C GLU A 285 11.14 -22.33 -4.29
N GLN A 286 11.29 -22.39 -2.97
CA GLN A 286 10.19 -22.38 -2.01
C GLN A 286 10.25 -21.22 -1.02
N TRP A 287 11.41 -20.57 -0.91
CA TRP A 287 11.64 -19.52 0.06
C TRP A 287 12.07 -18.23 -0.61
N GLU A 288 11.39 -17.17 -0.28
CA GLU A 288 11.68 -15.83 -0.76
C GLU A 288 11.74 -14.86 0.41
N LEU A 289 12.61 -13.91 0.33
CA LEU A 289 12.70 -12.76 1.23
C LEU A 289 12.23 -11.54 0.47
N PHE A 290 11.38 -10.73 1.07
CA PHE A 290 11.05 -9.45 0.46
C PHE A 290 11.18 -8.28 1.43
N CYS A 291 11.47 -7.14 0.86
CA CYS A 291 11.60 -5.87 1.56
C CYS A 291 10.88 -4.80 0.73
N ARG A 292 10.12 -3.96 1.37
CA ARG A 292 9.36 -2.92 0.69
C ARG A 292 9.37 -1.62 1.45
N GLY A 293 9.58 -0.51 0.75
CA GLY A 293 9.50 0.83 1.31
C GLY A 293 8.68 1.75 0.41
N GLU A 294 7.95 2.68 1.01
CA GLU A 294 7.14 3.67 0.31
C GLU A 294 7.22 5.01 1.01
N VAL A 295 7.25 6.07 0.23
CA VAL A 295 7.11 7.45 0.69
C VAL A 295 5.93 8.07 -0.02
N THR A 296 4.93 8.47 0.73
CA THR A 296 3.72 9.14 0.22
C THR A 296 3.74 10.62 0.58
N PHE A 297 3.52 11.47 -0.42
CA PHE A 297 3.41 12.91 -0.26
C PHE A 297 1.95 13.29 -0.05
N LEU A 298 1.60 13.71 1.15
CA LEU A 298 0.22 14.05 1.49
C LEU A 298 -0.34 15.15 0.57
N SER A 299 -1.61 15.04 0.20
CA SER A 299 -2.31 16.09 -0.54
C SER A 299 -2.39 17.39 0.26
N GLY A 300 -2.47 18.54 -0.43
CA GLY A 300 -2.67 19.83 0.24
C GLY A 300 -3.87 19.84 1.17
N ALA A 301 -4.99 19.22 0.74
CA ALA A 301 -6.20 19.10 1.55
C ALA A 301 -5.99 18.31 2.86
N VAL A 302 -5.07 17.36 2.88
CA VAL A 302 -4.75 16.60 4.10
C VAL A 302 -3.69 17.34 4.93
N LYS A 303 -2.66 17.93 4.28
CA LYS A 303 -1.60 18.70 4.95
C LYS A 303 -2.13 19.86 5.80
N ASP A 304 -3.12 20.59 5.27
CA ASP A 304 -3.68 21.78 5.90
C ASP A 304 -4.59 21.42 7.10
N SER A 305 -4.82 20.13 7.36
CA SER A 305 -5.61 19.69 8.50
C SER A 305 -4.93 20.05 9.83
N PRO A 306 -5.66 20.61 10.79
CA PRO A 306 -5.16 20.83 12.14
C PRO A 306 -4.72 19.56 12.85
N MET A 307 -5.16 18.38 12.39
CA MET A 307 -4.79 17.07 12.95
C MET A 307 -3.41 16.60 12.47
N VAL A 308 -2.96 17.05 11.30
CA VAL A 308 -1.74 16.59 10.62
C VAL A 308 -0.51 17.35 11.08
N GLY A 309 0.62 16.64 11.25
CA GLY A 309 1.91 17.21 11.65
C GLY A 309 2.53 18.11 10.57
N GLU A 310 3.61 18.80 10.90
CA GLU A 310 4.34 19.63 9.95
C GLU A 310 5.17 18.81 8.95
N THR A 311 5.41 17.52 9.24
CA THR A 311 6.06 16.60 8.31
C THR A 311 5.07 16.24 7.21
N HIS A 312 5.37 16.63 5.99
CA HIS A 312 4.49 16.50 4.84
C HIS A 312 4.75 15.26 3.98
N THR A 313 5.58 14.34 4.46
CA THR A 313 5.92 13.06 3.84
C THR A 313 5.66 11.92 4.81
N GLN A 314 5.23 10.81 4.26
CA GLN A 314 5.08 9.52 4.94
C GLN A 314 5.88 8.44 4.23
#